data_bb5d4671659c1756b4e5ae28e49bad66
#
_entry.id   bb5d4671659c1756b4e5ae28e49bad66
#
_cell.length_a   1.000
_cell.length_b   1.000
_cell.length_c   1.000
_cell.angle_alpha   90.00
_cell.angle_beta   90.00
_cell.angle_gamma   90.00
#
_symmetry.space_group_name_H-M   'P 1'
#
loop_
_entity.id
_entity.type
_entity.pdbx_description
1 polymer ?
#
loop_
_entity_poly.entity_id
_entity_poly.type
_entity_poly.pdbx_seq_one_letter_code
_entity_poly.pdbx_strand_id
1 'polypeptide(L)'
;MSPVKRQPLLFFCPRLGSFLRMQHSSVTIAPCDGHRGCVADIAMLAKDIPLFPVDRSCYLTDLAEARLASPHRIGWAAIFLKAYGKIVQENPALRSWFLPGLWPRIATTKHNVATLAVNRTDNDHEQLYWARLHQPETKSLVEIQRFIDNCRTGPIEELFKRQRELELLPGFLRKAVLRWNHRSGSHKRCSRIGTFSLSTLAGYGASNHFHPTLCTTSISYRPIEADGRCLITLIADHRVIDGAVVARSLAHLEKVLQQEIIHELHSQRHPLATDETPSNAA
;
A
#
# COMPACT_ATOMS: atom_id res chain seq x y z
N MET A 1 -59.19 -25.91 44.53
CA MET A 1 -58.23 -26.45 43.50
C MET A 1 -58.19 -25.49 42.32
N SER A 2 -57.24 -24.64 42.30
CA SER A 2 -57.03 -23.61 41.20
C SER A 2 -55.87 -24.08 40.34
N PRO A 3 -55.92 -23.97 38.99
CA PRO A 3 -54.86 -24.42 38.14
C PRO A 3 -53.75 -23.40 38.06
N VAL A 4 -52.51 -23.89 38.20
CA VAL A 4 -51.24 -23.17 38.05
C VAL A 4 -51.03 -22.83 36.58
N LYS A 5 -51.01 -21.52 36.24
CA LYS A 5 -50.58 -21.01 34.93
C LYS A 5 -49.07 -21.13 34.79
N ARG A 6 -48.58 -21.94 33.86
CA ARG A 6 -47.19 -21.95 33.42
C ARG A 6 -46.95 -20.73 32.55
N GLN A 7 -46.03 -19.86 32.98
CA GLN A 7 -45.46 -18.80 32.13
C GLN A 7 -44.36 -19.36 31.22
N PRO A 8 -44.23 -18.87 29.97
CA PRO A 8 -43.16 -19.31 29.09
C PRO A 8 -41.85 -18.67 29.54
N LEU A 9 -40.79 -19.49 29.58
CA LEU A 9 -39.40 -19.05 29.77
C LEU A 9 -38.96 -18.21 28.56
N LEU A 10 -38.93 -16.89 28.74
CA LEU A 10 -38.21 -15.96 27.86
C LEU A 10 -36.70 -16.16 28.06
N PHE A 11 -36.07 -16.74 27.05
CA PHE A 11 -34.61 -16.72 26.94
C PHE A 11 -34.14 -15.29 26.82
N PHE A 12 -33.71 -14.75 27.93
CA PHE A 12 -33.00 -13.47 27.97
C PHE A 12 -31.59 -13.71 27.45
N CYS A 13 -31.31 -13.26 26.23
CA CYS A 13 -29.96 -13.16 25.69
C CYS A 13 -29.27 -11.98 26.42
N PRO A 14 -28.26 -12.20 27.26
CA PRO A 14 -27.56 -11.06 27.85
C PRO A 14 -26.73 -10.37 26.77
N ARG A 15 -27.05 -9.11 26.50
CA ARG A 15 -26.14 -8.20 25.80
C ARG A 15 -24.78 -8.29 26.48
N LEU A 16 -23.79 -8.88 25.82
CA LEU A 16 -22.37 -8.76 26.15
C LEU A 16 -21.94 -7.29 25.89
N GLY A 17 -22.10 -6.46 26.87
CA GLY A 17 -21.83 -5.04 26.74
C GLY A 17 -21.55 -4.35 28.05
N SER A 18 -20.72 -4.91 28.91
CA SER A 18 -20.03 -4.14 29.96
C SER A 18 -18.79 -4.93 30.38
N PHE A 19 -17.73 -4.83 29.58
CA PHE A 19 -16.42 -5.21 30.06
C PHE A 19 -16.03 -4.21 31.16
N LEU A 20 -15.97 -4.71 32.39
CA LEU A 20 -15.47 -4.05 33.55
C LEU A 20 -14.13 -3.38 33.24
N ARG A 21 -14.08 -2.06 33.31
CA ARG A 21 -12.88 -1.25 33.28
C ARG A 21 -12.14 -1.51 34.60
N MET A 22 -11.22 -2.46 34.60
CA MET A 22 -10.34 -2.65 35.76
C MET A 22 -9.32 -1.49 35.79
N GLN A 23 -9.58 -0.51 36.63
CA GLN A 23 -8.61 0.54 36.97
C GLN A 23 -7.64 -0.02 38.02
N HIS A 24 -6.48 -0.49 37.59
CA HIS A 24 -5.29 -0.46 38.46
C HIS A 24 -4.73 0.95 38.43
N SER A 25 -4.26 1.47 39.58
CA SER A 25 -3.98 2.89 39.85
C SER A 25 -3.08 3.67 38.88
N SER A 26 -2.56 3.05 37.82
CA SER A 26 -1.71 3.68 36.78
C SER A 26 -1.90 3.12 35.37
N VAL A 27 -2.75 2.10 35.16
CA VAL A 27 -2.93 1.43 33.86
C VAL A 27 -4.42 1.37 33.52
N THR A 28 -4.79 1.90 32.33
CA THR A 28 -6.13 1.74 31.76
C THR A 28 -6.09 0.68 30.66
N ILE A 29 -6.90 -0.37 30.78
CA ILE A 29 -7.06 -1.40 29.76
C ILE A 29 -8.36 -1.12 29.02
N ALA A 30 -8.28 -0.99 27.69
CA ALA A 30 -9.43 -0.80 26.83
C ALA A 30 -9.41 -1.83 25.68
N PRO A 31 -10.59 -2.25 25.18
CA PRO A 31 -10.65 -3.08 23.97
C PRO A 31 -9.98 -2.39 22.79
N CYS A 32 -9.27 -3.18 21.97
CA CYS A 32 -8.74 -2.69 20.71
C CYS A 32 -9.90 -2.58 19.70
N ASP A 33 -10.06 -1.41 19.07
CA ASP A 33 -11.03 -1.24 17.99
C ASP A 33 -10.71 -2.11 16.77
N GLY A 34 -11.67 -2.25 15.85
CA GLY A 34 -11.50 -3.07 14.66
C GLY A 34 -10.36 -2.62 13.75
N HIS A 35 -10.19 -1.29 13.60
CA HIS A 35 -9.15 -0.70 12.78
C HIS A 35 -7.76 -0.99 13.36
N ARG A 36 -7.49 -0.64 14.61
CA ARG A 36 -6.20 -0.90 15.28
C ARG A 36 -5.93 -2.40 15.36
N GLY A 37 -6.98 -3.21 15.56
CA GLY A 37 -6.90 -4.66 15.51
C GLY A 37 -6.48 -5.19 14.15
N CYS A 38 -6.96 -4.60 13.04
CA CYS A 38 -6.55 -4.96 11.69
C CYS A 38 -5.07 -4.63 11.43
N VAL A 39 -4.61 -3.45 11.84
CA VAL A 39 -3.20 -3.05 11.75
C VAL A 39 -2.30 -4.00 12.56
N ALA A 40 -2.70 -4.34 13.79
CA ALA A 40 -1.96 -5.26 14.65
C ALA A 40 -1.87 -6.66 14.03
N ASP A 41 -2.98 -7.18 13.47
CA ASP A 41 -3.00 -8.50 12.84
C ASP A 41 -2.12 -8.56 11.58
N ILE A 42 -2.08 -7.48 10.78
CA ILE A 42 -1.15 -7.36 9.64
C ILE A 42 0.31 -7.33 10.12
N ALA A 43 0.62 -6.53 11.15
CA ALA A 43 1.97 -6.45 11.71
C ALA A 43 2.44 -7.79 12.27
N MET A 44 1.57 -8.50 12.99
CA MET A 44 1.87 -9.84 13.52
C MET A 44 2.08 -10.87 12.41
N LEU A 45 1.31 -10.80 11.32
CA LEU A 45 1.50 -11.68 10.18
C LEU A 45 2.80 -11.36 9.41
N ALA A 46 3.16 -10.09 9.33
CA ALA A 46 4.41 -9.66 8.70
C ALA A 46 5.66 -10.03 9.50
N LYS A 47 5.55 -10.23 10.83
CA LYS A 47 6.65 -10.67 11.69
C LYS A 47 7.28 -11.99 11.24
N ASP A 48 6.48 -12.88 10.64
CA ASP A 48 6.95 -14.19 10.16
C ASP A 48 7.65 -14.09 8.78
N ILE A 49 7.75 -12.90 8.21
CA ILE A 49 8.41 -12.66 6.92
C ILE A 49 9.82 -12.11 7.21
N PRO A 50 10.90 -12.77 6.76
CA PRO A 50 12.26 -12.27 6.93
C PRO A 50 12.51 -11.09 5.99
N LEU A 51 12.00 -9.93 6.38
CA LEU A 51 12.17 -8.68 5.63
C LEU A 51 13.55 -8.08 5.91
N PHE A 52 14.18 -7.55 4.87
CA PHE A 52 15.42 -6.80 4.97
C PHE A 52 15.36 -5.51 4.16
N PRO A 53 15.86 -4.39 4.68
CA PRO A 53 15.95 -3.13 3.98
C PRO A 53 17.28 -3.00 3.23
N VAL A 54 17.26 -2.37 2.06
CA VAL A 54 18.44 -1.91 1.32
C VAL A 54 18.22 -0.47 0.93
N ASP A 55 19.22 0.35 1.16
CA ASP A 55 19.19 1.80 0.89
C ASP A 55 20.02 2.16 -0.33
N ARG A 56 19.57 3.19 -1.05
CA ARG A 56 20.32 3.86 -2.08
C ARG A 56 20.07 5.36 -2.04
N SER A 57 21.14 6.14 -2.01
CA SER A 57 21.08 7.59 -2.23
C SER A 57 21.03 7.89 -3.72
N CYS A 58 20.03 8.67 -4.15
CA CYS A 58 19.86 9.12 -5.52
C CYS A 58 19.83 10.64 -5.54
N TYR A 59 20.35 11.24 -6.62
CA TYR A 59 20.26 12.69 -6.86
C TYR A 59 19.12 12.96 -7.83
N LEU A 60 18.11 13.69 -7.39
CA LEU A 60 16.86 13.91 -8.10
C LEU A 60 16.62 15.40 -8.43
N THR A 61 17.68 16.20 -8.56
CA THR A 61 17.60 17.64 -8.85
C THR A 61 16.84 17.89 -10.15
N ASP A 62 17.28 17.28 -11.25
CA ASP A 62 16.67 17.47 -12.57
C ASP A 62 15.21 17.00 -12.59
N LEU A 63 14.90 15.90 -11.87
CA LEU A 63 13.55 15.41 -11.71
C LEU A 63 12.68 16.36 -10.88
N ALA A 64 13.25 17.00 -9.85
CA ALA A 64 12.54 17.99 -9.05
C ALA A 64 12.21 19.23 -9.89
N GLU A 65 13.13 19.69 -10.71
CA GLU A 65 12.94 20.81 -11.66
C GLU A 65 11.86 20.46 -12.71
N ALA A 66 11.97 19.28 -13.34
CA ALA A 66 10.99 18.82 -14.32
C ALA A 66 9.59 18.73 -13.72
N ARG A 67 9.48 18.22 -12.46
CA ARG A 67 8.24 18.13 -11.71
C ARG A 67 7.64 19.51 -11.41
N LEU A 68 8.44 20.47 -10.97
CA LEU A 68 7.99 21.83 -10.67
C LEU A 68 7.50 22.55 -11.92
N ALA A 69 8.13 22.28 -13.04
CA ALA A 69 7.80 22.86 -14.32
C ALA A 69 6.67 22.15 -15.07
N SER A 70 6.15 21.03 -14.54
CA SER A 70 4.97 20.32 -15.10
C SER A 70 3.72 21.19 -15.00
N PRO A 71 2.83 21.21 -16.03
CA PRO A 71 1.55 21.93 -15.98
C PRO A 71 0.58 21.34 -14.94
N HIS A 72 0.83 20.09 -14.53
CA HIS A 72 0.03 19.39 -13.54
C HIS A 72 0.79 19.25 -12.22
N ARG A 73 0.07 19.42 -11.10
CA ARG A 73 0.66 19.17 -9.77
C ARG A 73 0.85 17.66 -9.58
N ILE A 74 2.08 17.18 -9.79
CA ILE A 74 2.45 15.77 -9.58
C ILE A 74 3.21 15.63 -8.24
N GLY A 75 2.71 14.78 -7.36
CA GLY A 75 3.37 14.46 -6.09
C GLY A 75 4.43 13.37 -6.24
N TRP A 76 5.41 13.36 -5.34
CA TRP A 76 6.47 12.36 -5.34
C TRP A 76 5.95 10.92 -5.23
N ALA A 77 4.85 10.69 -4.49
CA ALA A 77 4.24 9.37 -4.39
C ALA A 77 3.76 8.85 -5.76
N ALA A 78 3.21 9.71 -6.63
CA ALA A 78 2.81 9.32 -7.98
C ALA A 78 4.03 8.93 -8.83
N ILE A 79 5.11 9.70 -8.75
CA ILE A 79 6.38 9.44 -9.43
C ILE A 79 6.96 8.10 -9.00
N PHE A 80 7.10 7.86 -7.69
CA PHE A 80 7.65 6.61 -7.19
C PHE A 80 6.76 5.39 -7.45
N LEU A 81 5.42 5.53 -7.39
CA LEU A 81 4.50 4.45 -7.74
C LEU A 81 4.65 4.03 -9.20
N LYS A 82 4.75 4.99 -10.12
CA LYS A 82 4.95 4.69 -11.54
C LYS A 82 6.32 4.11 -11.82
N ALA A 83 7.37 4.78 -11.37
CA ALA A 83 8.74 4.37 -11.63
C ALA A 83 9.02 2.97 -11.07
N TYR A 84 8.65 2.71 -9.82
CA TYR A 84 8.85 1.38 -9.24
C TYR A 84 7.90 0.34 -9.85
N GLY A 85 6.70 0.72 -10.25
CA GLY A 85 5.79 -0.14 -11.00
C GLY A 85 6.42 -0.69 -12.28
N LYS A 86 7.17 0.14 -13.04
CA LYS A 86 7.93 -0.29 -14.23
C LYS A 86 8.99 -1.33 -13.86
N ILE A 87 9.79 -1.09 -12.82
CA ILE A 87 10.81 -2.03 -12.35
C ILE A 87 10.19 -3.38 -11.95
N VAL A 88 9.06 -3.35 -11.23
CA VAL A 88 8.35 -4.56 -10.82
C VAL A 88 7.81 -5.32 -12.04
N GLN A 89 7.34 -4.62 -13.06
CA GLN A 89 6.83 -5.24 -14.28
C GLN A 89 7.93 -5.93 -15.10
N GLU A 90 9.11 -5.36 -15.15
CA GLU A 90 10.25 -5.91 -15.88
C GLU A 90 10.91 -7.10 -15.16
N ASN A 91 10.88 -7.09 -13.81
CA ASN A 91 11.51 -8.14 -13.01
C ASN A 91 10.46 -9.07 -12.35
N PRO A 92 10.26 -10.30 -12.86
CA PRO A 92 9.31 -11.26 -12.29
C PRO A 92 9.55 -11.59 -10.82
N ALA A 93 10.77 -11.55 -10.32
CA ALA A 93 11.06 -11.83 -8.92
C ALA A 93 10.37 -10.81 -7.98
N LEU A 94 10.25 -9.53 -8.39
CA LEU A 94 9.60 -8.48 -7.59
C LEU A 94 8.08 -8.62 -7.51
N ARG A 95 7.45 -9.45 -8.37
CA ARG A 95 6.02 -9.77 -8.35
C ARG A 95 5.75 -11.25 -8.06
N SER A 96 6.70 -11.88 -7.40
CA SER A 96 6.59 -13.25 -6.90
C SER A 96 6.38 -13.24 -5.39
N TRP A 97 5.87 -14.33 -4.82
CA TRP A 97 5.72 -14.47 -3.38
C TRP A 97 5.93 -15.92 -2.93
N PHE A 98 6.36 -16.07 -1.70
CA PHE A 98 6.62 -17.36 -1.09
C PHE A 98 5.32 -18.04 -0.67
N LEU A 99 5.17 -19.30 -1.04
CA LEU A 99 4.09 -20.19 -0.61
C LEU A 99 4.67 -21.23 0.35
N PRO A 100 4.40 -21.08 1.66
CA PRO A 100 4.83 -22.08 2.64
C PRO A 100 4.00 -23.37 2.50
N GLY A 101 4.60 -24.50 2.90
CA GLY A 101 3.95 -25.79 2.89
C GLY A 101 4.98 -26.92 3.06
N LEU A 102 4.53 -28.18 3.00
CA LEU A 102 5.43 -29.32 3.01
C LEU A 102 6.47 -29.24 1.85
N TRP A 103 6.03 -28.73 0.71
CA TRP A 103 6.86 -28.42 -0.45
C TRP A 103 6.80 -26.92 -0.71
N PRO A 104 7.77 -26.12 -0.22
CA PRO A 104 7.80 -24.69 -0.46
C PRO A 104 7.84 -24.35 -1.96
N ARG A 105 7.10 -23.33 -2.37
CA ARG A 105 6.98 -22.89 -3.76
C ARG A 105 7.04 -21.38 -3.87
N ILE A 106 7.38 -20.89 -5.04
CA ILE A 106 7.27 -19.48 -5.43
C ILE A 106 6.12 -19.35 -6.43
N ALA A 107 5.19 -18.47 -6.13
CA ALA A 107 4.15 -18.07 -7.08
C ALA A 107 4.53 -16.74 -7.72
N THR A 108 4.33 -16.60 -9.02
CA THR A 108 4.61 -15.39 -9.81
C THR A 108 3.35 -14.97 -10.54
N THR A 109 3.08 -13.68 -10.60
CA THR A 109 1.94 -13.11 -11.32
C THR A 109 2.41 -12.28 -12.52
N LYS A 110 1.53 -12.16 -13.53
CA LYS A 110 1.71 -11.19 -14.63
C LYS A 110 1.13 -9.81 -14.26
N HIS A 111 0.28 -9.75 -13.26
CA HIS A 111 -0.43 -8.53 -12.84
C HIS A 111 0.37 -7.77 -11.79
N ASN A 112 0.62 -6.51 -12.04
CA ASN A 112 1.26 -5.61 -11.10
C ASN A 112 0.20 -4.81 -10.33
N VAL A 113 0.28 -4.81 -9.00
CA VAL A 113 -0.64 -4.09 -8.14
C VAL A 113 0.14 -3.42 -7.02
N ALA A 114 0.14 -2.10 -7.03
CA ALA A 114 0.71 -1.29 -5.95
C ALA A 114 -0.26 -1.16 -4.77
N THR A 115 0.25 -1.27 -3.56
CA THR A 115 -0.46 -0.91 -2.34
C THR A 115 0.11 0.37 -1.78
N LEU A 116 -0.72 1.41 -1.70
CA LEU A 116 -0.36 2.70 -1.12
C LEU A 116 -0.92 2.79 0.30
N ALA A 117 -0.04 3.09 1.26
CA ALA A 117 -0.42 3.42 2.62
C ALA A 117 -0.87 4.89 2.68
N VAL A 118 -2.10 5.13 3.14
CA VAL A 118 -2.70 6.47 3.22
C VAL A 118 -3.18 6.71 4.65
N ASN A 119 -2.67 7.76 5.30
CA ASN A 119 -3.19 8.20 6.59
C ASN A 119 -4.38 9.12 6.36
N ARG A 120 -5.49 8.86 7.05
CA ARG A 120 -6.72 9.65 6.99
C ARG A 120 -7.31 9.86 8.38
N THR A 121 -7.95 11.00 8.58
CA THR A 121 -8.78 11.23 9.76
C THR A 121 -10.17 10.67 9.50
N ASP A 122 -10.62 9.78 10.35
CA ASP A 122 -11.95 9.20 10.37
C ASP A 122 -12.51 9.27 11.81
N ASN A 123 -13.66 9.91 12.01
CA ASN A 123 -14.26 10.14 13.33
C ASN A 123 -13.26 10.70 14.36
N ASP A 124 -12.55 11.77 14.00
CA ASP A 124 -11.53 12.47 14.81
C ASP A 124 -10.30 11.63 15.19
N HIS A 125 -10.12 10.45 14.58
CA HIS A 125 -8.96 9.59 14.77
C HIS A 125 -8.16 9.44 13.49
N GLU A 126 -6.83 9.55 13.60
CA GLU A 126 -5.94 9.21 12.49
C GLU A 126 -5.89 7.69 12.29
N GLN A 127 -6.18 7.27 11.06
CA GLN A 127 -6.27 5.86 10.69
C GLN A 127 -5.49 5.59 9.41
N LEU A 128 -4.87 4.40 9.35
CA LEU A 128 -4.08 3.95 8.21
C LEU A 128 -4.94 3.09 7.28
N TYR A 129 -5.05 3.54 6.04
CA TYR A 129 -5.75 2.81 4.98
C TYR A 129 -4.78 2.32 3.90
N TRP A 130 -5.17 1.23 3.20
CA TRP A 130 -4.37 0.65 2.13
C TRP A 130 -5.15 0.70 0.82
N ALA A 131 -4.77 1.62 -0.06
CA ALA A 131 -5.31 1.73 -1.42
C ALA A 131 -4.59 0.79 -2.39
N ARG A 132 -5.29 0.25 -3.40
CA ARG A 132 -4.72 -0.62 -4.44
C ARG A 132 -4.82 0.05 -5.79
N LEU A 133 -3.67 0.22 -6.44
CA LEU A 133 -3.55 0.73 -7.79
C LEU A 133 -3.10 -0.40 -8.72
N HIS A 134 -3.96 -0.77 -9.64
CA HIS A 134 -3.66 -1.81 -10.63
C HIS A 134 -2.84 -1.21 -11.77
N GLN A 135 -1.78 -1.93 -12.16
CA GLN A 135 -0.92 -1.60 -13.31
C GLN A 135 -0.43 -0.14 -13.29
N PRO A 136 0.26 0.31 -12.22
CA PRO A 136 0.72 1.70 -12.12
C PRO A 136 1.66 2.08 -13.26
N GLU A 137 2.41 1.14 -13.82
CA GLU A 137 3.33 1.32 -14.94
C GLU A 137 2.66 1.77 -16.24
N THR A 138 1.39 1.38 -16.45
CA THR A 138 0.65 1.71 -17.69
C THR A 138 -0.11 3.04 -17.59
N LYS A 139 -0.24 3.59 -16.39
CA LYS A 139 -1.01 4.83 -16.14
C LYS A 139 -0.13 6.05 -16.30
N SER A 140 -0.71 7.16 -16.76
CA SER A 140 -0.03 8.45 -16.74
C SER A 140 0.18 8.95 -15.30
N LEU A 141 1.18 9.79 -15.10
CA LEU A 141 1.41 10.44 -13.80
C LEU A 141 0.19 11.20 -13.30
N VAL A 142 -0.58 11.82 -14.20
CA VAL A 142 -1.82 12.55 -13.87
C VAL A 142 -2.90 11.60 -13.36
N GLU A 143 -3.07 10.43 -13.98
CA GLU A 143 -4.04 9.43 -13.52
C GLU A 143 -3.65 8.87 -12.14
N ILE A 144 -2.36 8.60 -11.92
CA ILE A 144 -1.87 8.13 -10.61
C ILE A 144 -2.08 9.22 -9.55
N GLN A 145 -1.80 10.49 -9.89
CA GLN A 145 -2.04 11.60 -8.97
C GLN A 145 -3.52 11.73 -8.61
N ARG A 146 -4.42 11.68 -9.58
CA ARG A 146 -5.86 11.70 -9.32
C ARG A 146 -6.31 10.55 -8.41
N PHE A 147 -5.76 9.35 -8.63
CA PHE A 147 -6.01 8.21 -7.75
C PHE A 147 -5.55 8.50 -6.31
N ILE A 148 -4.35 9.05 -6.11
CA ILE A 148 -3.83 9.41 -4.79
C ILE A 148 -4.71 10.47 -4.12
N ASP A 149 -5.08 11.51 -4.86
CA ASP A 149 -5.93 12.59 -4.34
C ASP A 149 -7.31 12.06 -3.93
N ASN A 150 -7.91 11.20 -4.75
CA ASN A 150 -9.15 10.52 -4.41
C ASN A 150 -9.02 9.65 -3.15
N CYS A 151 -7.91 8.91 -3.00
CA CYS A 151 -7.65 8.14 -1.78
C CYS A 151 -7.50 9.03 -0.54
N ARG A 152 -7.07 10.29 -0.70
CA ARG A 152 -6.87 11.24 0.40
C ARG A 152 -8.15 11.99 0.79
N THR A 153 -9.05 12.26 -0.16
CA THR A 153 -10.19 13.16 0.05
C THR A 153 -11.55 12.51 -0.22
N GLY A 154 -11.60 11.45 -1.02
CA GLY A 154 -12.84 10.78 -1.40
C GLY A 154 -13.50 9.98 -0.25
N PRO A 155 -14.69 9.42 -0.45
CA PRO A 155 -15.45 8.72 0.57
C PRO A 155 -14.74 7.43 1.03
N ILE A 156 -14.48 7.33 2.34
CA ILE A 156 -13.74 6.20 2.95
C ILE A 156 -14.50 4.88 2.75
N GLU A 157 -15.82 4.90 2.92
CA GLU A 157 -16.68 3.71 2.86
C GLU A 157 -16.66 3.01 1.50
N GLU A 158 -16.49 3.79 0.44
CA GLU A 158 -16.42 3.25 -0.93
C GLU A 158 -15.00 2.80 -1.28
N LEU A 159 -14.02 3.66 -1.02
CA LEU A 159 -12.63 3.45 -1.42
C LEU A 159 -11.96 2.32 -0.64
N PHE A 160 -12.29 2.18 0.64
CA PHE A 160 -11.67 1.21 1.55
C PHE A 160 -12.64 0.16 2.07
N LYS A 161 -13.75 -0.09 1.34
CA LYS A 161 -14.81 -1.03 1.70
C LYS A 161 -14.29 -2.37 2.22
N ARG A 162 -13.34 -2.99 1.51
CA ARG A 162 -12.77 -4.29 1.93
C ARG A 162 -12.02 -4.23 3.25
N GLN A 163 -11.35 -3.12 3.54
CA GLN A 163 -10.68 -2.93 4.83
C GLN A 163 -11.72 -2.78 5.93
N ARG A 164 -12.76 -1.97 5.71
CA ARG A 164 -13.89 -1.81 6.65
C ARG A 164 -14.60 -3.13 6.93
N GLU A 165 -14.84 -3.94 5.91
CA GLU A 165 -15.40 -5.29 6.08
C GLU A 165 -14.50 -6.19 6.96
N LEU A 166 -13.17 -6.11 6.79
CA LEU A 166 -12.22 -6.84 7.65
C LEU A 166 -12.21 -6.31 9.09
N GLU A 167 -12.34 -5.02 9.28
CA GLU A 167 -12.36 -4.38 10.61
C GLU A 167 -13.58 -4.80 11.44
N LEU A 168 -14.71 -5.09 10.78
CA LEU A 168 -15.93 -5.57 11.42
C LEU A 168 -15.86 -7.04 11.86
N LEU A 169 -14.90 -7.82 11.34
CA LEU A 169 -14.76 -9.22 11.69
C LEU A 169 -14.20 -9.40 13.11
N PRO A 170 -14.69 -10.40 13.87
CA PRO A 170 -14.02 -10.87 15.07
C PRO A 170 -12.53 -11.18 14.79
N GLY A 171 -11.64 -10.85 15.73
CA GLY A 171 -10.18 -10.93 15.53
C GLY A 171 -9.67 -12.28 15.03
N PHE A 172 -10.25 -13.40 15.48
CA PHE A 172 -9.86 -14.74 15.02
C PHE A 172 -10.24 -15.00 13.56
N LEU A 173 -11.40 -14.53 13.10
CA LEU A 173 -11.83 -14.64 11.70
C LEU A 173 -11.00 -13.72 10.81
N ARG A 174 -10.75 -12.49 11.25
CA ARG A 174 -9.90 -11.53 10.55
C ARG A 174 -8.49 -12.09 10.33
N LYS A 175 -7.86 -12.66 11.36
CA LYS A 175 -6.56 -13.33 11.26
C LYS A 175 -6.59 -14.51 10.28
N ALA A 176 -7.63 -15.32 10.31
CA ALA A 176 -7.78 -16.42 9.38
C ALA A 176 -7.89 -15.96 7.93
N VAL A 177 -8.71 -14.92 7.66
CA VAL A 177 -8.87 -14.32 6.32
C VAL A 177 -7.55 -13.70 5.82
N LEU A 178 -6.85 -12.94 6.67
CA LEU A 178 -5.55 -12.34 6.31
C LEU A 178 -4.51 -13.41 6.00
N ARG A 179 -4.40 -14.45 6.84
CA ARG A 179 -3.47 -15.57 6.63
C ARG A 179 -3.79 -16.37 5.37
N TRP A 180 -5.07 -16.64 5.12
CA TRP A 180 -5.54 -17.29 3.89
C TRP A 180 -5.14 -16.47 2.64
N ASN A 181 -5.43 -15.17 2.64
CA ASN A 181 -5.08 -14.30 1.53
C ASN A 181 -3.56 -14.24 1.30
N HIS A 182 -2.77 -14.14 2.37
CA HIS A 182 -1.31 -14.08 2.28
C HIS A 182 -0.70 -15.37 1.72
N ARG A 183 -1.22 -16.54 2.13
CA ARG A 183 -0.74 -17.88 1.69
C ARG A 183 -1.37 -18.38 0.39
N SER A 184 -2.24 -17.60 -0.22
CA SER A 184 -2.93 -18.01 -1.45
C SER A 184 -2.00 -17.97 -2.67
N GLY A 185 -2.00 -19.03 -3.48
CA GLY A 185 -1.36 -19.07 -4.80
C GLY A 185 -2.22 -18.47 -5.91
N SER A 186 -3.40 -17.92 -5.59
CA SER A 186 -4.33 -17.35 -6.56
C SER A 186 -3.93 -15.93 -6.97
N HIS A 187 -4.22 -15.54 -8.21
CA HIS A 187 -4.09 -14.16 -8.71
C HIS A 187 -4.85 -13.15 -7.86
N LYS A 188 -5.93 -13.58 -7.18
CA LYS A 188 -6.71 -12.73 -6.25
C LYS A 188 -5.89 -12.20 -5.07
N ARG A 189 -4.76 -12.86 -4.72
CA ARG A 189 -3.84 -12.35 -3.70
C ARG A 189 -3.31 -10.95 -4.07
N CYS A 190 -2.91 -10.77 -5.32
CA CYS A 190 -2.36 -9.49 -5.78
C CYS A 190 -3.38 -8.35 -5.66
N SER A 191 -4.64 -8.59 -6.00
CA SER A 191 -5.71 -7.59 -5.82
C SER A 191 -6.06 -7.30 -4.36
N ARG A 192 -5.73 -8.22 -3.43
CA ARG A 192 -6.05 -8.09 -2.00
C ARG A 192 -4.89 -7.52 -1.17
N ILE A 193 -3.66 -7.89 -1.52
CA ILE A 193 -2.44 -7.52 -0.77
C ILE A 193 -1.58 -6.54 -1.57
N GLY A 194 -1.46 -6.74 -2.89
CA GLY A 194 -0.52 -6.07 -3.77
C GLY A 194 0.69 -6.94 -4.09
N THR A 195 1.44 -6.57 -5.12
CA THR A 195 2.75 -7.13 -5.46
C THR A 195 3.86 -6.37 -4.72
N PHE A 196 3.73 -5.05 -4.67
CA PHE A 196 4.58 -4.18 -3.88
C PHE A 196 3.76 -3.14 -3.12
N SER A 197 4.38 -2.48 -2.15
CA SER A 197 3.77 -1.36 -1.43
C SER A 197 4.64 -0.11 -1.47
N LEU A 198 4.00 1.06 -1.33
CA LEU A 198 4.64 2.34 -1.06
C LEU A 198 4.15 2.83 0.30
N SER A 199 5.10 3.07 1.20
CA SER A 199 4.83 3.69 2.50
C SER A 199 5.91 4.71 2.78
N THR A 200 5.54 5.99 2.90
CA THR A 200 6.48 7.08 3.13
C THR A 200 5.93 8.07 4.13
N LEU A 201 6.82 8.65 4.92
CA LEU A 201 6.55 9.74 5.84
C LEU A 201 7.20 11.06 5.37
N ALA A 202 7.69 11.10 4.13
CA ALA A 202 8.36 12.30 3.57
C ALA A 202 7.46 13.54 3.61
N GLY A 203 6.14 13.38 3.48
CA GLY A 203 5.18 14.49 3.63
C GLY A 203 5.10 15.09 5.03
N TYR A 204 5.59 14.39 6.04
CA TYR A 204 5.73 14.84 7.42
C TYR A 204 7.16 15.26 7.78
N GLY A 205 8.05 15.35 6.79
CA GLY A 205 9.48 15.62 7.02
C GLY A 205 10.25 14.47 7.68
N ALA A 206 9.64 13.28 7.76
CA ALA A 206 10.20 12.12 8.43
C ALA A 206 10.63 11.02 7.44
N SER A 207 11.49 10.12 7.91
CA SER A 207 11.91 8.94 7.14
C SER A 207 11.35 7.65 7.74
N ASN A 208 10.95 6.73 6.87
CA ASN A 208 10.52 5.39 7.23
C ASN A 208 11.50 4.37 6.64
N HIS A 209 12.43 3.91 7.47
CA HIS A 209 13.47 2.97 7.04
C HIS A 209 12.97 1.53 7.02
N PHE A 210 12.08 1.17 7.94
CA PHE A 210 11.54 -0.19 8.06
C PHE A 210 10.10 -0.16 8.54
N HIS A 211 9.24 -0.95 7.91
CA HIS A 211 7.84 -1.13 8.32
C HIS A 211 7.34 -2.52 7.93
N PRO A 212 6.36 -3.07 8.66
CA PRO A 212 5.74 -4.34 8.32
C PRO A 212 5.04 -4.27 6.96
N THR A 213 5.26 -5.27 6.09
CA THR A 213 4.54 -5.41 4.83
C THR A 213 4.24 -6.86 4.54
N LEU A 214 3.11 -7.12 3.86
CA LEU A 214 2.73 -8.43 3.33
C LEU A 214 3.03 -8.57 1.85
N CYS A 215 3.45 -7.48 1.21
CA CYS A 215 3.95 -7.47 -0.16
C CYS A 215 5.35 -8.06 -0.22
N THR A 216 5.75 -8.52 -1.39
CA THR A 216 7.10 -9.07 -1.61
C THR A 216 8.16 -7.98 -1.44
N THR A 217 7.83 -6.75 -1.86
CA THR A 217 8.68 -5.58 -1.65
C THR A 217 7.86 -4.40 -1.16
N SER A 218 8.52 -3.48 -0.46
CA SER A 218 7.96 -2.19 -0.10
C SER A 218 8.99 -1.09 -0.30
N ILE A 219 8.61 -0.06 -1.03
CA ILE A 219 9.45 1.11 -1.26
C ILE A 219 9.09 2.24 -0.29
N SER A 220 10.09 2.90 0.22
CA SER A 220 9.99 4.14 0.97
C SER A 220 11.03 5.13 0.45
N TYR A 221 10.78 6.43 0.60
CA TYR A 221 11.74 7.48 0.27
C TYR A 221 11.70 8.56 1.35
N ARG A 222 12.84 9.19 1.58
CA ARG A 222 12.99 10.33 2.49
C ARG A 222 12.57 11.65 1.83
N PRO A 223 12.34 12.72 2.60
CA PRO A 223 12.29 14.06 2.04
C PRO A 223 13.52 14.32 1.15
N ILE A 224 13.31 15.02 0.05
CA ILE A 224 14.41 15.40 -0.85
C ILE A 224 15.13 16.57 -0.20
N GLU A 225 16.44 16.43 -0.02
CA GLU A 225 17.30 17.44 0.57
C GLU A 225 17.52 18.63 -0.41
N ALA A 226 18.04 19.74 0.10
CA ALA A 226 18.24 20.95 -0.71
C ALA A 226 19.24 20.74 -1.87
N ASP A 227 20.17 19.80 -1.73
CA ASP A 227 21.12 19.38 -2.77
C ASP A 227 20.52 18.38 -3.78
N GLY A 228 19.22 18.07 -3.68
CA GLY A 228 18.53 17.11 -4.52
C GLY A 228 18.71 15.66 -4.09
N ARG A 229 19.43 15.39 -3.01
CA ARG A 229 19.66 14.04 -2.52
C ARG A 229 18.38 13.47 -1.90
N CYS A 230 18.06 12.22 -2.27
CA CYS A 230 16.96 11.46 -1.73
C CYS A 230 17.44 10.04 -1.37
N LEU A 231 17.26 9.63 -0.11
CA LEU A 231 17.50 8.25 0.27
C LEU A 231 16.25 7.43 0.01
N ILE A 232 16.39 6.40 -0.81
CA ILE A 232 15.33 5.45 -1.16
C ILE A 232 15.63 4.12 -0.48
N THR A 233 14.67 3.59 0.26
CA THR A 233 14.74 2.29 0.92
C THR A 233 13.83 1.31 0.21
N LEU A 234 14.35 0.14 -0.15
CA LEU A 234 13.57 -0.98 -0.63
C LEU A 234 13.64 -2.13 0.37
N ILE A 235 12.50 -2.45 0.99
CA ILE A 235 12.33 -3.58 1.90
C ILE A 235 11.90 -4.77 1.06
N ALA A 236 12.52 -5.93 1.25
CA ALA A 236 12.22 -7.14 0.47
C ALA A 236 12.11 -8.40 1.35
N ASP A 237 11.29 -9.36 0.89
CA ASP A 237 11.16 -10.70 1.48
C ASP A 237 12.33 -11.57 1.05
N HIS A 238 13.24 -11.89 1.98
CA HIS A 238 14.47 -12.65 1.69
C HIS A 238 14.21 -14.12 1.28
N ARG A 239 13.00 -14.62 1.45
CA ARG A 239 12.62 -15.94 0.94
C ARG A 239 12.42 -15.96 -0.57
N VAL A 240 12.28 -14.78 -1.20
CA VAL A 240 11.96 -14.60 -2.62
C VAL A 240 13.07 -13.88 -3.37
N ILE A 241 13.74 -12.93 -2.72
CA ILE A 241 14.66 -12.00 -3.36
C ILE A 241 15.93 -11.84 -2.53
N ASP A 242 17.08 -11.89 -3.21
CA ASP A 242 18.37 -11.64 -2.61
C ASP A 242 18.81 -10.17 -2.70
N GLY A 243 19.71 -9.76 -1.81
CA GLY A 243 20.18 -8.36 -1.72
C GLY A 243 20.75 -7.81 -3.03
N ALA A 244 21.43 -8.64 -3.83
CA ALA A 244 21.96 -8.22 -5.13
C ALA A 244 20.84 -7.84 -6.13
N VAL A 245 19.70 -8.54 -6.11
CA VAL A 245 18.53 -8.20 -6.94
C VAL A 245 17.94 -6.88 -6.49
N VAL A 246 17.80 -6.67 -5.17
CA VAL A 246 17.30 -5.43 -4.59
C VAL A 246 18.20 -4.24 -4.96
N ALA A 247 19.51 -4.38 -4.82
CA ALA A 247 20.49 -3.35 -5.17
C ALA A 247 20.43 -2.96 -6.66
N ARG A 248 20.34 -3.96 -7.57
CA ARG A 248 20.17 -3.71 -9.00
C ARG A 248 18.83 -3.04 -9.31
N SER A 249 17.77 -3.42 -8.63
CA SER A 249 16.45 -2.82 -8.79
C SER A 249 16.44 -1.34 -8.37
N LEU A 250 17.14 -0.99 -7.28
CA LEU A 250 17.31 0.40 -6.86
C LEU A 250 18.16 1.21 -7.86
N ALA A 251 19.23 0.62 -8.40
CA ALA A 251 20.03 1.27 -9.45
C ALA A 251 19.22 1.50 -10.74
N HIS A 252 18.37 0.55 -11.10
CA HIS A 252 17.47 0.70 -12.25
C HIS A 252 16.37 1.74 -11.97
N LEU A 253 15.83 1.77 -10.77
CA LEU A 253 14.85 2.79 -10.36
C LEU A 253 15.40 4.21 -10.53
N GLU A 254 16.65 4.45 -10.12
CA GLU A 254 17.30 5.74 -10.32
C GLU A 254 17.33 6.14 -11.79
N LYS A 255 17.69 5.22 -12.70
CA LYS A 255 17.69 5.47 -14.15
C LYS A 255 16.28 5.79 -14.68
N VAL A 256 15.27 5.02 -14.27
CA VAL A 256 13.88 5.26 -14.68
C VAL A 256 13.40 6.63 -14.19
N LEU A 257 13.74 7.02 -12.94
CA LEU A 257 13.40 8.32 -12.40
C LEU A 257 14.05 9.47 -13.20
N GLN A 258 15.35 9.33 -13.51
CA GLN A 258 16.13 10.37 -14.18
C GLN A 258 15.89 10.46 -15.71
N GLN A 259 15.41 9.39 -16.33
CA GLN A 259 15.24 9.36 -17.79
C GLN A 259 13.76 9.34 -18.18
N GLU A 260 13.06 8.27 -17.84
CA GLU A 260 11.71 8.05 -18.35
C GLU A 260 10.66 8.94 -17.69
N ILE A 261 10.78 9.15 -16.36
CA ILE A 261 9.84 10.02 -15.65
C ILE A 261 10.05 11.48 -16.02
N ILE A 262 11.30 11.93 -16.15
CA ILE A 262 11.61 13.29 -16.62
C ILE A 262 11.04 13.50 -18.02
N HIS A 263 11.26 12.54 -18.92
CA HIS A 263 10.72 12.61 -20.27
C HIS A 263 9.19 12.71 -20.29
N GLU A 264 8.50 11.92 -19.46
CA GLU A 264 7.03 11.99 -19.35
C GLU A 264 6.56 13.35 -18.81
N LEU A 265 7.25 13.92 -17.81
CA LEU A 265 6.92 15.25 -17.27
C LEU A 265 7.11 16.35 -18.33
N HIS A 266 8.13 16.24 -19.17
CA HIS A 266 8.37 17.19 -20.26
C HIS A 266 7.34 17.03 -21.40
N SER A 267 6.96 15.82 -21.77
CA SER A 267 5.98 15.59 -22.84
C SER A 267 4.58 16.11 -22.47
N GLN A 268 4.26 16.20 -21.17
CA GLN A 268 3.03 16.85 -20.70
C GLN A 268 3.00 18.38 -20.90
N ARG A 269 4.15 19.01 -21.12
CA ARG A 269 4.25 20.47 -21.43
C ARG A 269 3.88 20.80 -22.87
N HIS A 270 4.19 19.89 -23.79
CA HIS A 270 3.91 20.05 -25.22
C HIS A 270 3.06 18.88 -25.67
N PRO A 271 1.71 18.89 -25.46
CA PRO A 271 0.86 17.94 -26.14
C PRO A 271 1.12 18.16 -27.65
N LEU A 272 1.60 17.09 -28.31
CA LEU A 272 1.79 17.11 -29.77
C LEU A 272 0.52 17.65 -30.38
N ALA A 273 0.63 18.77 -31.11
CA ALA A 273 -0.43 19.25 -31.95
C ALA A 273 -0.82 18.06 -32.85
N THR A 274 -2.01 17.54 -32.68
CA THR A 274 -2.58 16.57 -33.59
C THR A 274 -2.50 17.19 -34.96
N ASP A 275 -1.72 16.61 -35.89
CA ASP A 275 -1.74 16.93 -37.31
C ASP A 275 -3.20 16.86 -37.78
N GLU A 276 -3.85 18.00 -37.77
CA GLU A 276 -5.03 18.22 -38.61
C GLU A 276 -4.52 18.21 -40.05
N THR A 277 -4.55 17.04 -40.66
CA THR A 277 -4.43 16.93 -42.09
C THR A 277 -5.60 17.72 -42.70
N PRO A 278 -5.33 18.80 -43.46
CA PRO A 278 -6.43 19.46 -44.13
C PRO A 278 -6.99 18.51 -45.20
N SER A 279 -8.22 18.06 -45.01
CA SER A 279 -9.01 17.40 -46.03
C SER A 279 -9.18 18.38 -47.20
N ASN A 280 -8.34 18.23 -48.22
CA ASN A 280 -8.60 18.84 -49.51
C ASN A 280 -9.81 18.17 -50.12
N ALA A 281 -10.93 18.87 -50.06
CA ALA A 281 -12.07 18.64 -50.92
C ALA A 281 -11.74 19.22 -52.31
N ALA A 282 -11.76 18.40 -53.30
CA ALA A 282 -11.99 18.74 -54.71
C ALA A 282 -12.91 17.67 -55.31
#